data_c478fbb45a9f43d784ab25d277025922
#
_entry.id   c478fbb45a9f43d784ab25d277025922
#
_cell.length_a   1.000
_cell.length_b   1.000
_cell.length_c   1.000
_cell.angle_alpha   90.00
_cell.angle_beta   90.00
_cell.angle_gamma   90.00
#
_symmetry.space_group_name_H-M   'P 1'
#
loop_
_entity.id
_entity.type
_entity.pdbx_description
1 polymer ?
#
loop_
_entity_poly.entity_id
_entity_poly.type
_entity_poly.pdbx_seq_one_letter_code
_entity_poly.pdbx_strand_id
1 'polypeptide(L)'
;MFFDKVKIYVKAGDGGNGSVSFHREKYISHGGPDGGDGGKGGDIVFVIDEGQNTLLNFKYRRKFVAQNGQAGMASKCHGKNAENLEIPVPPGTVIKDGASGKIIKDMSDTDVRETGRFVLLKGGNGGFGNSHFATPTRQTPNFAKSGIKGKELEIELELKMLADAGLVGMPSAGKSTIISMVSAAKPKIADYHFTTLA
;
A
#
# COMPACT_ATOMS: atom_id res chain seq x y z
N MET A 1 -21.80 8.82 -11.12
CA MET A 1 -21.99 8.17 -9.80
C MET A 1 -20.68 8.32 -9.07
N PHE A 2 -20.61 9.14 -8.06
CA PHE A 2 -19.42 9.35 -7.24
C PHE A 2 -19.31 8.21 -6.23
N PHE A 3 -18.11 7.65 -6.10
CA PHE A 3 -17.81 6.64 -5.10
C PHE A 3 -16.90 7.28 -4.06
N ASP A 4 -17.46 7.58 -2.90
CA ASP A 4 -16.76 8.28 -1.83
C ASP A 4 -16.08 7.32 -0.86
N LYS A 5 -16.54 6.05 -0.82
CA LYS A 5 -16.03 5.01 0.06
C LYS A 5 -15.84 3.70 -0.66
N VAL A 6 -14.71 3.04 -0.42
CA VAL A 6 -14.42 1.73 -0.98
C VAL A 6 -13.53 0.92 -0.03
N LYS A 7 -13.85 -0.36 0.12
CA LYS A 7 -13.01 -1.32 0.87
C LYS A 7 -12.10 -2.05 -0.09
N ILE A 8 -10.82 -2.11 0.25
CA ILE A 8 -9.80 -2.82 -0.49
C ILE A 8 -8.94 -3.68 0.44
N TYR A 9 -8.41 -4.77 -0.11
CA TYR A 9 -7.44 -5.63 0.55
C TYR A 9 -6.05 -5.30 0.05
N VAL A 10 -5.12 -5.10 0.96
CA VAL A 10 -3.72 -4.80 0.67
C VAL A 10 -2.81 -5.82 1.36
N LYS A 11 -1.80 -6.32 0.65
CA LYS A 11 -0.80 -7.21 1.21
C LYS A 11 0.59 -6.77 0.75
N ALA A 12 1.50 -6.57 1.70
CA ALA A 12 2.92 -6.34 1.41
C ALA A 12 3.59 -7.63 0.91
N GLY A 13 4.65 -7.52 0.16
CA GLY A 13 5.41 -8.65 -0.32
C GLY A 13 6.10 -9.42 0.79
N ASP A 14 6.17 -10.74 0.67
CA ASP A 14 6.92 -11.59 1.57
C ASP A 14 8.42 -11.45 1.27
N GLY A 15 9.28 -11.53 2.28
CA GLY A 15 10.72 -11.62 2.09
C GLY A 15 11.11 -12.96 1.48
N GLY A 16 12.12 -12.97 0.61
CA GLY A 16 12.70 -14.18 0.05
C GLY A 16 13.42 -15.02 1.11
N ASN A 17 13.44 -16.32 0.96
CA ASN A 17 14.16 -17.20 1.87
C ASN A 17 15.67 -17.10 1.63
N GLY A 18 16.46 -17.24 2.71
CA GLY A 18 17.90 -17.49 2.57
C GLY A 18 18.18 -18.85 1.95
N SER A 19 19.31 -18.97 1.29
CA SER A 19 19.75 -20.20 0.62
C SER A 19 20.65 -21.05 1.51
N VAL A 20 20.58 -22.37 1.34
CA VAL A 20 21.54 -23.32 1.88
C VAL A 20 22.33 -23.87 0.73
N SER A 21 23.59 -23.47 0.60
CA SER A 21 24.49 -23.97 -0.39
C SER A 21 25.92 -24.03 0.16
N PHE A 22 26.77 -24.87 -0.49
CA PHE A 22 28.16 -25.07 -0.13
C PHE A 22 29.01 -24.90 -1.36
N HIS A 23 30.12 -24.22 -1.19
CA HIS A 23 31.10 -24.05 -2.27
C HIS A 23 31.64 -25.37 -2.75
N ARG A 24 31.64 -25.59 -4.06
CA ARG A 24 32.17 -26.80 -4.68
C ARG A 24 33.06 -26.44 -5.86
N GLU A 25 34.29 -26.92 -5.82
CA GLU A 25 35.24 -26.79 -6.94
C GLU A 25 35.82 -28.15 -7.30
N LYS A 26 36.49 -28.21 -8.48
CA LYS A 26 37.08 -29.43 -9.05
C LYS A 26 38.11 -29.98 -8.08
N TYR A 27 38.40 -30.15 -7.14
CA TYR A 27 39.30 -30.71 -6.13
C TYR A 27 38.93 -30.32 -4.69
N ILE A 28 37.82 -29.60 -4.49
CA ILE A 28 37.31 -29.23 -3.15
C ILE A 28 35.91 -29.81 -3.03
N SER A 29 35.80 -31.02 -2.47
CA SER A 29 34.50 -31.69 -2.30
C SER A 29 33.64 -31.09 -1.17
N HIS A 30 34.28 -30.48 -0.18
CA HIS A 30 33.63 -29.92 1.01
C HIS A 30 34.10 -28.48 1.23
N GLY A 31 33.59 -27.55 0.40
CA GLY A 31 33.80 -26.12 0.62
C GLY A 31 32.93 -25.56 1.74
N GLY A 32 33.25 -24.35 2.19
CA GLY A 32 32.46 -23.64 3.21
C GLY A 32 31.03 -23.28 2.75
N PRO A 33 30.17 -22.86 3.67
CA PRO A 33 28.81 -22.42 3.34
C PRO A 33 28.86 -21.13 2.48
N ASP A 34 28.13 -21.13 1.39
CA ASP A 34 28.10 -20.05 0.41
C ASP A 34 26.67 -19.61 0.03
N GLY A 35 25.69 -20.02 0.79
CA GLY A 35 24.30 -19.58 0.57
C GLY A 35 24.12 -18.09 0.80
N GLY A 36 23.48 -17.44 -0.18
CA GLY A 36 23.14 -16.01 -0.14
C GLY A 36 21.83 -15.73 0.58
N ASP A 37 21.61 -14.45 0.89
CA ASP A 37 20.42 -13.96 1.58
C ASP A 37 19.25 -13.80 0.62
N GLY A 38 18.02 -13.92 1.14
CA GLY A 38 16.82 -13.56 0.40
C GLY A 38 16.65 -12.05 0.24
N GLY A 39 15.97 -11.64 -0.83
CA GLY A 39 15.61 -10.26 -1.08
C GLY A 39 14.44 -9.78 -0.20
N LYS A 40 14.32 -8.47 0.00
CA LYS A 40 13.19 -7.85 0.68
C LYS A 40 11.93 -7.90 -0.21
N GLY A 41 10.74 -8.14 0.38
CA GLY A 41 9.44 -7.97 -0.29
C GLY A 41 9.10 -6.50 -0.54
N GLY A 42 8.22 -6.25 -1.52
CA GLY A 42 7.77 -4.90 -1.87
C GLY A 42 6.88 -4.27 -0.79
N ASP A 43 7.04 -2.99 -0.59
CA ASP A 43 6.19 -2.19 0.31
C ASP A 43 4.87 -1.82 -0.42
N ILE A 44 3.81 -1.53 0.34
CA ILE A 44 2.57 -0.90 -0.15
C ILE A 44 2.68 0.59 0.12
N VAL A 45 2.68 1.38 -0.94
CA VAL A 45 2.85 2.84 -0.88
C VAL A 45 1.67 3.52 -1.54
N PHE A 46 0.99 4.41 -0.82
CA PHE A 46 0.00 5.31 -1.41
C PHE A 46 0.68 6.57 -1.95
N VAL A 47 0.29 6.97 -3.15
CA VAL A 47 0.84 8.15 -3.82
C VAL A 47 -0.31 9.07 -4.20
N ILE A 48 -0.18 10.37 -3.92
CA ILE A 48 -1.16 11.37 -4.33
C ILE A 48 -1.05 11.55 -5.85
N ASP A 49 -2.17 11.40 -6.54
CA ASP A 49 -2.30 11.65 -7.98
C ASP A 49 -3.37 12.74 -8.19
N GLU A 50 -2.92 13.94 -8.52
CA GLU A 50 -3.79 15.09 -8.78
C GLU A 50 -4.67 14.93 -10.03
N GLY A 51 -4.32 14.00 -10.91
CA GLY A 51 -5.11 13.66 -12.09
C GLY A 51 -6.37 12.81 -11.79
N GLN A 52 -6.49 12.31 -10.56
CA GLN A 52 -7.63 11.51 -10.12
C GLN A 52 -8.54 12.29 -9.18
N ASN A 53 -9.83 12.34 -9.50
CA ASN A 53 -10.85 13.01 -8.70
C ASN A 53 -11.88 12.05 -8.09
N THR A 54 -11.72 10.74 -8.29
CA THR A 54 -12.68 9.74 -7.81
C THR A 54 -11.99 8.44 -7.41
N LEU A 55 -12.61 7.66 -6.51
CA LEU A 55 -12.16 6.32 -6.13
C LEU A 55 -12.72 5.22 -7.06
N LEU A 56 -13.22 5.56 -8.26
CA LEU A 56 -13.90 4.62 -9.16
C LEU A 56 -13.01 3.43 -9.55
N ASN A 57 -11.73 3.64 -9.74
CA ASN A 57 -10.77 2.59 -10.11
C ASN A 57 -10.72 1.46 -9.08
N PHE A 58 -10.92 1.77 -7.80
CA PHE A 58 -10.92 0.80 -6.71
C PHE A 58 -12.17 -0.06 -6.64
N LYS A 59 -13.26 0.33 -7.33
CA LYS A 59 -14.45 -0.50 -7.48
C LYS A 59 -14.16 -1.78 -8.26
N TYR A 60 -13.33 -1.67 -9.29
CA TYR A 60 -13.00 -2.78 -10.18
C TYR A 60 -11.81 -3.60 -9.67
N ARG A 61 -10.82 -2.94 -9.09
CA ARG A 61 -9.65 -3.60 -8.51
C ARG A 61 -9.63 -3.40 -7.00
N ARG A 62 -9.99 -4.44 -6.24
CA ARG A 62 -10.08 -4.39 -4.78
C ARG A 62 -8.93 -5.10 -4.05
N LYS A 63 -8.06 -5.79 -4.79
CA LYS A 63 -6.95 -6.56 -4.22
C LYS A 63 -5.63 -6.03 -4.75
N PHE A 64 -4.77 -5.60 -3.84
CA PHE A 64 -3.43 -5.07 -4.12
C PHE A 64 -2.41 -5.89 -3.35
N VAL A 65 -1.58 -6.64 -4.06
CA VAL A 65 -0.55 -7.50 -3.48
C VAL A 65 0.78 -7.09 -4.09
N ALA A 66 1.73 -6.68 -3.25
CA ALA A 66 3.08 -6.37 -3.68
C ALA A 66 3.86 -7.66 -3.99
N GLN A 67 4.90 -7.54 -4.79
CA GLN A 67 5.74 -8.67 -5.17
C GLN A 67 6.59 -9.16 -3.99
N ASN A 68 6.85 -10.47 -3.96
CA ASN A 68 7.73 -11.08 -2.98
C ASN A 68 9.20 -10.88 -3.37
N GLY A 69 10.08 -10.79 -2.37
CA GLY A 69 11.51 -10.85 -2.59
C GLY A 69 11.94 -12.22 -3.12
N GLN A 70 12.96 -12.24 -3.95
CA GLN A 70 13.51 -13.50 -4.46
C GLN A 70 14.32 -14.22 -3.39
N ALA A 71 14.33 -15.56 -3.44
CA ALA A 71 15.19 -16.35 -2.56
C ALA A 71 16.67 -16.09 -2.89
N GLY A 72 17.52 -16.23 -1.88
CA GLY A 72 18.97 -16.24 -2.08
C GLY A 72 19.43 -17.44 -2.92
N MET A 73 20.58 -17.32 -3.54
CA MET A 73 21.17 -18.36 -4.39
C MET A 73 22.53 -18.79 -3.84
N ALA A 74 23.16 -19.75 -4.52
CA ALA A 74 24.52 -20.17 -4.23
C ALA A 74 25.54 -19.05 -4.51
N SER A 75 26.78 -19.27 -4.12
CA SER A 75 27.92 -18.34 -4.32
C SER A 75 27.68 -16.95 -3.69
N LYS A 76 27.01 -16.94 -2.51
CA LYS A 76 26.64 -15.74 -1.75
C LYS A 76 25.79 -14.72 -2.55
N CYS A 77 25.14 -15.18 -3.64
CA CYS A 77 24.29 -14.33 -4.43
C CYS A 77 23.00 -13.97 -3.68
N HIS A 78 22.82 -12.67 -3.45
CA HIS A 78 21.63 -12.12 -2.81
C HIS A 78 20.41 -12.20 -3.73
N GLY A 79 19.25 -12.60 -3.21
CA GLY A 79 17.99 -12.54 -3.93
C GLY A 79 17.59 -11.08 -4.27
N LYS A 80 17.01 -10.86 -5.44
CA LYS A 80 16.54 -9.52 -5.85
C LYS A 80 15.46 -9.03 -4.91
N ASN A 81 15.58 -7.77 -4.45
CA ASN A 81 14.50 -7.10 -3.72
C ASN A 81 13.33 -6.83 -4.67
N ALA A 82 12.11 -6.97 -4.15
CA ALA A 82 10.91 -6.63 -4.90
C ALA A 82 10.73 -5.11 -4.99
N GLU A 83 10.09 -4.68 -6.06
CA GLU A 83 9.68 -3.28 -6.23
C GLU A 83 8.47 -2.96 -5.35
N ASN A 84 8.37 -1.71 -4.90
CA ASN A 84 7.23 -1.26 -4.13
C ASN A 84 5.97 -1.19 -5.02
N LEU A 85 4.82 -1.53 -4.46
CA LEU A 85 3.54 -1.36 -5.13
C LEU A 85 2.99 0.03 -4.80
N GLU A 86 3.04 0.92 -5.77
CA GLU A 86 2.46 2.25 -5.67
C GLU A 86 0.97 2.21 -6.03
N ILE A 87 0.14 2.79 -5.17
CA ILE A 87 -1.31 2.87 -5.32
C ILE A 87 -1.68 4.34 -5.43
N PRO A 88 -2.00 4.84 -6.64
CA PRO A 88 -2.38 6.23 -6.81
C PRO A 88 -3.77 6.48 -6.23
N VAL A 89 -3.89 7.54 -5.43
CA VAL A 89 -5.15 8.00 -4.82
C VAL A 89 -5.33 9.50 -5.03
N PRO A 90 -6.58 9.98 -5.15
CA PRO A 90 -6.86 11.40 -5.25
C PRO A 90 -6.46 12.15 -3.97
N PRO A 91 -6.14 13.45 -4.07
CA PRO A 91 -5.94 14.29 -2.90
C PRO A 91 -7.20 14.31 -2.03
N GLY A 92 -7.04 14.39 -0.70
CA GLY A 92 -8.17 14.34 0.22
C GLY A 92 -8.65 12.93 0.59
N THR A 93 -7.95 11.89 0.14
CA THR A 93 -8.29 10.51 0.53
C THR A 93 -7.88 10.24 1.99
N VAL A 94 -8.80 9.68 2.77
CA VAL A 94 -8.56 9.20 4.13
C VAL A 94 -8.48 7.68 4.12
N ILE A 95 -7.43 7.14 4.69
CA ILE A 95 -7.20 5.71 4.83
C ILE A 95 -7.65 5.29 6.22
N LYS A 96 -8.62 4.39 6.30
CA LYS A 96 -9.15 3.83 7.55
C LYS A 96 -8.89 2.34 7.61
N ASP A 97 -8.74 1.82 8.82
CA ASP A 97 -8.73 0.38 9.06
C ASP A 97 -10.13 -0.20 8.81
N GLY A 98 -10.24 -1.19 7.96
CA GLY A 98 -11.51 -1.81 7.57
C GLY A 98 -12.23 -2.55 8.70
N ALA A 99 -11.51 -2.99 9.74
CA ALA A 99 -12.07 -3.70 10.88
C ALA A 99 -12.52 -2.74 12.00
N SER A 100 -11.66 -1.79 12.39
CA SER A 100 -11.91 -0.88 13.51
C SER A 100 -12.52 0.47 13.10
N GLY A 101 -12.48 0.81 11.82
CA GLY A 101 -12.91 2.12 11.30
C GLY A 101 -12.00 3.30 11.72
N LYS A 102 -10.91 3.02 12.43
CA LYS A 102 -9.96 4.06 12.86
C LYS A 102 -9.20 4.63 11.68
N ILE A 103 -8.96 5.95 11.71
CA ILE A 103 -8.12 6.60 10.71
C ILE A 103 -6.68 6.16 10.92
N ILE A 104 -6.08 5.58 9.87
CA ILE A 104 -4.67 5.23 9.83
C ILE A 104 -3.88 6.46 9.37
N LYS A 105 -4.32 7.10 8.28
CA LYS A 105 -3.68 8.28 7.72
C LYS A 105 -4.66 9.11 6.89
N ASP A 106 -4.50 10.42 6.96
CA ASP A 106 -5.16 11.38 6.08
C ASP A 106 -4.13 11.85 5.04
N MET A 107 -4.44 11.65 3.75
CA MET A 107 -3.56 12.07 2.67
C MET A 107 -3.55 13.60 2.47
N SER A 108 -4.40 14.33 3.20
CA SER A 108 -4.38 15.80 3.23
C SER A 108 -3.39 16.39 4.24
N ASP A 109 -2.78 15.56 5.10
CA ASP A 109 -1.81 16.01 6.09
C ASP A 109 -0.59 16.66 5.43
N THR A 110 -0.01 17.67 6.08
CA THR A 110 1.12 18.46 5.54
C THR A 110 2.34 17.61 5.19
N ASP A 111 2.69 16.65 6.05
CA ASP A 111 3.81 15.74 5.84
C ASP A 111 3.63 14.83 4.61
N VAL A 112 2.39 14.42 4.31
CA VAL A 112 2.08 13.64 3.11
C VAL A 112 1.99 14.53 1.87
N ARG A 113 1.50 15.77 2.00
CA ARG A 113 1.46 16.73 0.89
C ARG A 113 2.86 17.10 0.40
N GLU A 114 3.82 17.27 1.32
CA GLU A 114 5.21 17.59 0.96
C GLU A 114 5.91 16.43 0.24
N THR A 115 5.67 15.20 0.69
CA THR A 115 6.31 14.00 0.12
C THR A 115 5.51 13.37 -1.02
N GLY A 116 4.20 13.64 -1.09
CA GLY A 116 3.27 13.01 -2.02
C GLY A 116 3.07 11.51 -1.80
N ARG A 117 3.67 10.93 -0.72
CA ARG A 117 3.77 9.49 -0.53
C ARG A 117 3.53 9.07 0.92
N PHE A 118 2.89 7.92 1.09
CA PHE A 118 2.69 7.29 2.41
C PHE A 118 2.90 5.78 2.32
N VAL A 119 3.83 5.25 3.13
CA VAL A 119 4.07 3.80 3.23
C VAL A 119 3.11 3.21 4.26
N LEU A 120 2.09 2.50 3.79
CA LEU A 120 1.10 1.85 4.67
C LEU A 120 1.65 0.55 5.27
N LEU A 121 2.20 -0.33 4.44
CA LEU A 121 2.74 -1.63 4.86
C LEU A 121 4.15 -1.80 4.32
N LYS A 122 5.08 -2.18 5.20
CA LYS A 122 6.44 -2.55 4.82
C LYS A 122 6.50 -4.01 4.41
N GLY A 123 7.19 -4.31 3.34
CA GLY A 123 7.50 -5.67 2.90
C GLY A 123 8.33 -6.44 3.92
N GLY A 124 8.20 -7.74 3.90
CA GLY A 124 8.97 -8.63 4.76
C GLY A 124 10.47 -8.59 4.41
N ASN A 125 11.31 -8.62 5.44
CA ASN A 125 12.76 -8.72 5.23
C ASN A 125 13.13 -10.11 4.72
N GLY A 126 14.15 -10.19 3.86
CA GLY A 126 14.72 -11.45 3.40
C GLY A 126 15.37 -12.24 4.55
N GLY A 127 15.38 -13.55 4.42
CA GLY A 127 16.03 -14.46 5.35
C GLY A 127 17.55 -14.54 5.08
N PHE A 128 18.33 -14.78 6.11
CA PHE A 128 19.78 -14.96 5.98
C PHE A 128 20.14 -16.33 5.41
N GLY A 129 21.11 -16.36 4.49
CA GLY A 129 21.70 -17.58 3.97
C GLY A 129 22.55 -18.33 5.02
N ASN A 130 22.89 -19.60 4.73
CA ASN A 130 23.68 -20.39 5.66
C ASN A 130 25.09 -19.84 5.92
N SER A 131 25.62 -19.01 5.04
CA SER A 131 26.93 -18.36 5.22
C SER A 131 27.02 -17.50 6.47
N HIS A 132 25.89 -16.90 6.93
CA HIS A 132 25.83 -16.10 8.16
C HIS A 132 25.89 -16.92 9.46
N PHE A 133 25.60 -18.22 9.38
CA PHE A 133 25.52 -19.10 10.55
C PHE A 133 26.78 -19.96 10.73
N ALA A 134 27.81 -19.71 9.93
CA ALA A 134 29.12 -20.35 10.07
C ALA A 134 29.83 -19.79 11.33
N THR A 135 30.22 -20.69 12.21
CA THR A 135 31.02 -20.38 13.42
C THR A 135 32.22 -21.35 13.48
N PRO A 136 33.25 -21.03 14.28
CA PRO A 136 34.39 -21.94 14.46
C PRO A 136 34.00 -23.37 14.86
N THR A 137 32.93 -23.49 15.66
CA THR A 137 32.40 -24.78 16.12
C THR A 137 31.43 -25.42 15.14
N ARG A 138 30.73 -24.61 14.29
CA ARG A 138 29.79 -25.08 13.24
C ARG A 138 30.21 -24.54 11.89
N GLN A 139 31.13 -25.24 11.23
CA GLN A 139 31.68 -24.80 9.96
C GLN A 139 30.75 -25.07 8.76
N THR A 140 29.83 -26.04 8.86
CA THR A 140 28.91 -26.43 7.80
C THR A 140 27.47 -26.38 8.24
N PRO A 141 26.87 -25.15 8.46
CA PRO A 141 25.47 -25.04 8.83
C PRO A 141 24.54 -25.44 7.67
N ASN A 142 23.68 -26.42 7.93
CA ASN A 142 22.73 -26.98 6.96
C ASN A 142 21.33 -26.32 7.09
N PHE A 143 21.27 -25.05 7.48
CA PHE A 143 20.03 -24.30 7.62
C PHE A 143 20.24 -22.85 7.20
N ALA A 144 19.16 -22.24 6.75
CA ALA A 144 19.06 -20.83 6.46
C ALA A 144 17.79 -20.26 7.14
N LYS A 145 17.72 -18.96 7.26
CA LYS A 145 16.53 -18.30 7.81
C LYS A 145 15.50 -18.05 6.71
N SER A 146 14.24 -18.36 6.98
CA SER A 146 13.15 -18.01 6.09
C SER A 146 12.92 -16.49 6.08
N GLY A 147 12.47 -15.96 4.94
CA GLY A 147 12.02 -14.58 4.86
C GLY A 147 10.81 -14.32 5.77
N ILE A 148 10.67 -13.07 6.18
CA ILE A 148 9.54 -12.63 7.00
C ILE A 148 8.34 -12.43 6.08
N LYS A 149 7.17 -12.94 6.49
CA LYS A 149 5.93 -12.72 5.75
C LYS A 149 5.53 -11.25 5.78
N GLY A 150 5.08 -10.73 4.65
CA GLY A 150 4.49 -9.41 4.53
C GLY A 150 3.18 -9.32 5.33
N LYS A 151 2.93 -8.16 5.92
CA LYS A 151 1.65 -7.91 6.60
C LYS A 151 0.54 -7.70 5.57
N GLU A 152 -0.68 -8.07 5.96
CA GLU A 152 -1.90 -7.87 5.18
C GLU A 152 -2.93 -7.12 6.00
N LEU A 153 -3.76 -6.33 5.34
CA LEU A 153 -4.77 -5.49 5.98
C LEU A 153 -5.94 -5.25 5.02
N GLU A 154 -7.15 -5.24 5.56
CA GLU A 154 -8.31 -4.68 4.89
C GLU A 154 -8.45 -3.22 5.30
N ILE A 155 -8.57 -2.33 4.32
CA ILE A 155 -8.69 -0.89 4.56
C ILE A 155 -9.90 -0.34 3.83
N GLU A 156 -10.43 0.74 4.38
CA GLU A 156 -11.46 1.55 3.75
C GLU A 156 -10.85 2.88 3.33
N LEU A 157 -10.96 3.19 2.04
CA LEU A 157 -10.62 4.49 1.49
C LEU A 157 -11.88 5.36 1.48
N GLU A 158 -11.80 6.55 2.02
CA GLU A 158 -12.86 7.55 2.01
C GLU A 158 -12.32 8.85 1.41
N LEU A 159 -12.99 9.36 0.39
CA LEU A 159 -12.64 10.62 -0.23
C LEU A 159 -13.39 11.75 0.45
N LYS A 160 -12.66 12.69 1.05
CA LYS A 160 -13.23 13.96 1.52
C LYS A 160 -13.47 14.86 0.30
N MET A 161 -14.71 14.98 -0.12
CA MET A 161 -15.06 15.96 -1.14
C MET A 161 -15.06 17.36 -0.53
N LEU A 162 -14.17 18.21 -1.01
CA LEU A 162 -14.21 19.64 -0.74
C LEU A 162 -15.11 20.27 -1.81
N ALA A 163 -16.07 21.07 -1.37
CA ALA A 163 -16.86 21.86 -2.31
C ALA A 163 -16.01 23.06 -2.78
N ASP A 164 -15.90 23.26 -4.09
CA ASP A 164 -15.18 24.40 -4.67
C ASP A 164 -15.94 25.72 -4.43
N ALA A 165 -17.27 25.64 -4.38
CA ALA A 165 -18.15 26.79 -4.12
C ALA A 165 -19.35 26.39 -3.28
N GLY A 166 -19.77 27.27 -2.38
CA GLY A 166 -20.97 27.11 -1.56
C GLY A 166 -21.97 28.24 -1.82
N LEU A 167 -23.25 27.90 -2.02
CA LEU A 167 -24.33 28.89 -2.11
C LEU A 167 -24.92 29.15 -0.72
N VAL A 168 -24.72 30.36 -0.20
CA VAL A 168 -25.25 30.82 1.07
C VAL A 168 -26.29 31.90 0.83
N GLY A 169 -27.40 31.85 1.53
CA GLY A 169 -28.47 32.85 1.43
C GLY A 169 -29.70 32.51 2.25
N MET A 170 -30.62 33.46 2.42
CA MET A 170 -31.87 33.30 3.16
C MET A 170 -32.69 32.09 2.66
N PRO A 171 -33.55 31.50 3.49
CA PRO A 171 -34.57 30.54 3.04
C PRO A 171 -35.38 31.13 1.89
N SER A 172 -35.83 30.30 0.96
CA SER A 172 -36.62 30.68 -0.22
C SER A 172 -35.96 31.65 -1.22
N ALA A 173 -34.66 31.94 -1.09
CA ALA A 173 -33.91 32.81 -2.02
C ALA A 173 -33.58 32.17 -3.38
N GLY A 174 -34.16 30.99 -3.71
CA GLY A 174 -33.99 30.35 -5.01
C GLY A 174 -32.69 29.57 -5.17
N LYS A 175 -31.91 29.31 -4.10
CA LYS A 175 -30.64 28.54 -4.16
C LYS A 175 -30.79 27.18 -4.82
N SER A 176 -31.79 26.41 -4.39
CA SER A 176 -32.06 25.07 -4.95
C SER A 176 -32.50 25.10 -6.42
N THR A 177 -33.19 26.17 -6.81
CA THR A 177 -33.59 26.41 -8.20
C THR A 177 -32.37 26.70 -9.08
N ILE A 178 -31.43 27.52 -8.60
CA ILE A 178 -30.17 27.78 -9.33
C ILE A 178 -29.40 26.48 -9.52
N ILE A 179 -29.25 25.66 -8.48
CA ILE A 179 -28.53 24.38 -8.56
C ILE A 179 -29.23 23.44 -9.57
N SER A 180 -30.55 23.36 -9.58
CA SER A 180 -31.30 22.51 -10.50
C SER A 180 -31.20 22.95 -11.97
N MET A 181 -30.94 24.24 -12.22
CA MET A 181 -30.75 24.77 -13.57
C MET A 181 -29.32 24.62 -14.08
N VAL A 182 -28.33 24.70 -13.21
CA VAL A 182 -26.90 24.65 -13.57
C VAL A 182 -26.34 23.25 -13.53
N SER A 183 -26.96 22.34 -12.78
CA SER A 183 -26.47 20.97 -12.57
C SER A 183 -27.58 19.95 -12.79
N ALA A 184 -27.19 18.72 -13.22
CA ALA A 184 -28.11 17.56 -13.28
C ALA A 184 -28.50 17.02 -11.89
N ALA A 185 -28.02 17.65 -10.82
CA ALA A 185 -28.39 17.31 -9.44
C ALA A 185 -29.87 17.61 -9.20
N LYS A 186 -30.54 16.73 -8.47
CA LYS A 186 -31.94 16.89 -8.05
C LYS A 186 -32.01 17.27 -6.58
N PRO A 187 -31.75 18.54 -6.20
CA PRO A 187 -31.85 18.97 -4.82
C PRO A 187 -33.30 18.87 -4.33
N LYS A 188 -33.50 18.48 -3.07
CA LYS A 188 -34.82 18.60 -2.45
C LYS A 188 -35.14 20.08 -2.29
N ILE A 189 -36.10 20.56 -3.09
CA ILE A 189 -36.61 21.95 -3.01
C ILE A 189 -37.65 21.98 -1.92
N ALA A 190 -37.28 22.54 -0.76
CA ALA A 190 -38.21 22.80 0.35
C ALA A 190 -37.66 23.94 1.22
N ASP A 191 -38.51 24.50 2.07
CA ASP A 191 -38.16 25.59 2.98
C ASP A 191 -37.29 25.15 4.17
N TYR A 192 -36.14 24.51 3.86
CA TYR A 192 -35.17 24.14 4.88
C TYR A 192 -34.04 25.17 4.97
N HIS A 193 -33.52 25.38 6.19
CA HIS A 193 -32.38 26.27 6.39
C HIS A 193 -31.10 25.77 5.71
N PHE A 194 -30.97 24.46 5.45
CA PHE A 194 -29.82 23.87 4.79
C PHE A 194 -30.25 22.80 3.77
N THR A 195 -29.66 22.84 2.58
CA THR A 195 -29.85 21.82 1.56
C THR A 195 -28.48 21.18 1.29
N THR A 196 -28.31 19.91 1.64
CA THR A 196 -27.13 19.13 1.27
C THR A 196 -27.44 18.28 0.06
N LEU A 197 -26.52 18.23 -0.89
CA LEU A 197 -26.55 17.30 -2.01
C LEU A 197 -25.92 16.00 -1.53
N ALA A 198 -26.63 14.89 -1.64
CA ALA A 198 -26.12 13.54 -1.41
C ALA A 198 -25.85 12.85 -2.74
#